data_1e7bfa1836067e2cd04f9da8fc3037c0
#
_entry.id   1e7bfa1836067e2cd04f9da8fc3037c0
#
_cell.length_a   1.000
_cell.length_b   1.000
_cell.length_c   1.000
_cell.angle_alpha   90.00
_cell.angle_beta   90.00
_cell.angle_gamma   90.00
#
_symmetry.space_group_name_H-M   'P 1'
#
loop_
_entity.id
_entity.type
_entity.pdbx_description
1 polymer ?
#
loop_
_entity_poly.entity_id
_entity_poly.type
_entity_poly.pdbx_seq_one_letter_code
_entity_poly.pdbx_strand_id
1 'polypeptide(L)'
;MYLTQAPNDVVALDARTGRPFWIYDYRPSPRADVCCGKVNRGLAILGDTLFMGTIDAHLIALDAPSGRPLWNVEVADHRLGYALTLAPLVVQDKVIVGTAGGEFGIRGFIAAYDARTGRLAWRFHTVAGPGDPGHESWAGDSWKQGGASVWVTGSYDPDLNLTYWGTGNPGPDWHPDVRRGDNLYSDSVVALDAGTGKLKWHFQFTPHDEWDYDAVQIPVLADLEWKGRPRKLMLWANRNGFYYVLDRATGEFLLGKSFVKQTWAAGLDEKGRPVKVPNMGPSREGTLVFPGVLERVDEDMGR
;
A
#
# COMPACT_ATOMS: atom_id res chain seq x y z
N MET A 1 14.02 -18.68 12.85
CA MET A 1 13.39 -17.35 12.69
C MET A 1 14.12 -16.63 11.56
N TYR A 2 13.37 -15.97 10.66
CA TYR A 2 13.95 -15.18 9.58
C TYR A 2 13.58 -13.72 9.78
N LEU A 3 14.49 -12.80 9.50
CA LEU A 3 14.28 -11.36 9.58
C LEU A 3 15.05 -10.65 8.47
N THR A 4 14.61 -9.44 8.15
CA THR A 4 15.32 -8.54 7.25
C THR A 4 16.08 -7.49 8.04
N GLN A 5 17.18 -7.04 7.48
CA GLN A 5 18.04 -5.96 7.99
C GLN A 5 18.25 -4.95 6.86
N ALA A 6 18.18 -3.68 7.18
CA ALA A 6 18.35 -2.63 6.17
C ALA A 6 19.74 -2.66 5.52
N PRO A 7 19.87 -2.44 4.19
CA PRO A 7 18.76 -2.19 3.27
C PRO A 7 17.99 -3.45 2.86
N ASN A 8 18.66 -4.60 2.68
CA ASN A 8 18.03 -5.81 2.15
C ASN A 8 18.76 -7.11 2.55
N ASP A 9 19.43 -7.14 3.70
CA ASP A 9 19.99 -8.40 4.17
C ASP A 9 18.91 -9.30 4.75
N VAL A 10 19.11 -10.62 4.62
CA VAL A 10 18.25 -11.63 5.26
C VAL A 10 19.07 -12.44 6.25
N VAL A 11 18.57 -12.56 7.47
CA VAL A 11 19.23 -13.29 8.54
C VAL A 11 18.36 -14.43 9.03
N ALA A 12 18.89 -15.64 9.04
CA ALA A 12 18.27 -16.78 9.71
C ALA A 12 18.87 -16.99 11.09
N LEU A 13 18.03 -17.01 12.11
CA LEU A 13 18.43 -17.10 13.51
C LEU A 13 17.82 -18.32 14.18
N ASP A 14 18.54 -18.91 15.10
CA ASP A 14 17.97 -19.75 16.14
C ASP A 14 17.04 -18.89 17.04
N ALA A 15 15.75 -19.19 17.05
CA ALA A 15 14.75 -18.39 17.75
C ALA A 15 14.90 -18.41 19.29
N ARG A 16 15.61 -19.40 19.86
CA ARG A 16 15.87 -19.51 21.29
C ARG A 16 17.11 -18.76 21.75
N THR A 17 18.17 -18.80 20.91
CA THR A 17 19.49 -18.31 21.34
C THR A 17 19.90 -17.02 20.62
N GLY A 18 19.22 -16.65 19.52
CA GLY A 18 19.60 -15.54 18.66
C GLY A 18 20.84 -15.82 17.80
N ARG A 19 21.42 -17.05 17.85
CA ARG A 19 22.59 -17.38 17.04
C ARG A 19 22.24 -17.43 15.55
N PRO A 20 22.99 -16.73 14.67
CA PRO A 20 22.73 -16.80 13.25
C PRO A 20 23.12 -18.18 12.69
N PHE A 21 22.27 -18.73 11.83
CA PHE A 21 22.56 -19.91 11.00
C PHE A 21 23.24 -19.50 9.70
N TRP A 22 22.67 -18.48 9.03
CA TRP A 22 23.21 -17.91 7.80
C TRP A 22 22.74 -16.46 7.65
N ILE A 23 23.47 -15.70 6.81
CA ILE A 23 23.16 -14.33 6.40
C ILE A 23 23.26 -14.29 4.88
N TYR A 24 22.22 -13.79 4.23
CA TYR A 24 22.22 -13.43 2.81
C TYR A 24 22.44 -11.91 2.72
N ASP A 25 23.63 -11.51 2.30
CA ASP A 25 24.04 -10.12 2.13
C ASP A 25 23.71 -9.68 0.70
N TYR A 26 22.60 -8.93 0.53
CA TYR A 26 22.22 -8.39 -0.76
C TYR A 26 22.79 -6.99 -0.96
N ARG A 27 23.42 -6.78 -2.10
CA ARG A 27 23.97 -5.47 -2.49
C ARG A 27 23.08 -4.83 -3.53
N PRO A 28 22.11 -3.95 -3.14
CA PRO A 28 21.29 -3.22 -4.08
C PRO A 28 22.12 -2.26 -4.93
N SER A 29 21.59 -1.89 -6.07
CA SER A 29 22.21 -0.88 -6.92
C SER A 29 22.56 0.38 -6.11
N PRO A 30 23.80 0.91 -6.22
CA PRO A 30 24.17 2.17 -5.56
C PRO A 30 23.37 3.38 -6.05
N ARG A 31 22.64 3.24 -7.17
CA ARG A 31 21.73 4.25 -7.73
C ARG A 31 20.29 4.08 -7.28
N ALA A 32 19.99 3.05 -6.47
CA ALA A 32 18.66 2.90 -5.90
C ALA A 32 18.43 4.03 -4.90
N ASP A 33 17.43 4.83 -5.17
CA ASP A 33 16.99 5.91 -4.29
C ASP A 33 15.58 5.61 -3.79
N VAL A 34 15.36 5.85 -2.52
CA VAL A 34 14.07 5.58 -1.87
C VAL A 34 13.75 6.73 -0.91
N CYS A 35 12.52 7.18 -0.94
CA CYS A 35 12.02 8.09 0.07
C CYS A 35 12.14 7.47 1.48
N CYS A 36 12.32 8.33 2.45
CA CYS A 36 11.98 8.03 3.84
C CYS A 36 12.81 6.94 4.52
N GLY A 37 13.99 6.67 3.99
CA GLY A 37 14.95 5.70 4.52
C GLY A 37 14.93 4.35 3.81
N LYS A 38 16.04 3.61 3.95
CA LYS A 38 16.25 2.31 3.31
C LYS A 38 15.55 1.21 4.11
N VAL A 39 14.20 1.21 4.09
CA VAL A 39 13.38 0.24 4.84
C VAL A 39 13.12 -1.04 4.06
N ASN A 40 13.10 -2.15 4.78
CA ASN A 40 12.53 -3.43 4.35
C ASN A 40 11.58 -3.92 5.45
N ARG A 41 10.32 -4.21 5.09
CA ARG A 41 9.28 -4.55 6.08
C ARG A 41 9.11 -6.05 6.30
N GLY A 42 10.02 -6.87 5.78
CA GLY A 42 10.07 -8.31 6.08
C GLY A 42 10.02 -9.22 4.88
N LEU A 43 9.80 -10.49 5.18
CA LEU A 43 9.83 -11.62 4.25
C LEU A 43 8.47 -12.30 4.19
N ALA A 44 8.22 -13.01 3.08
CA ALA A 44 7.18 -14.03 3.02
C ALA A 44 7.84 -15.42 2.92
N ILE A 45 7.09 -16.45 3.30
CA ILE A 45 7.55 -17.85 3.21
C ILE A 45 6.46 -18.73 2.59
N LEU A 46 6.88 -19.64 1.71
CA LEU A 46 6.05 -20.72 1.17
C LEU A 46 6.86 -22.01 1.15
N GLY A 47 6.48 -22.98 1.98
CA GLY A 47 7.31 -24.18 2.18
C GLY A 47 8.73 -23.80 2.60
N ASP A 48 9.72 -24.26 1.86
CA ASP A 48 11.13 -23.96 2.09
C ASP A 48 11.67 -22.80 1.25
N THR A 49 10.80 -21.90 0.78
CA THR A 49 11.19 -20.73 -0.01
C THR A 49 10.83 -19.43 0.71
N LEU A 50 11.82 -18.55 0.88
CA LEU A 50 11.64 -17.18 1.36
C LEU A 50 11.57 -16.22 0.19
N PHE A 51 10.76 -15.16 0.32
CA PHE A 51 10.65 -14.10 -0.69
C PHE A 51 10.92 -12.74 -0.06
N MET A 52 11.73 -11.92 -0.74
CA MET A 52 12.11 -10.58 -0.32
C MET A 52 12.00 -9.60 -1.49
N GLY A 53 11.37 -8.44 -1.24
CA GLY A 53 11.48 -7.27 -2.13
C GLY A 53 12.72 -6.44 -1.78
N THR A 54 13.31 -5.78 -2.78
CA THR A 54 14.53 -4.95 -2.59
C THR A 54 14.32 -3.50 -2.98
N ILE A 55 15.13 -2.60 -2.41
CA ILE A 55 15.05 -1.16 -2.69
C ILE A 55 15.42 -0.78 -4.12
N ASP A 56 16.08 -1.66 -4.87
CA ASP A 56 16.32 -1.53 -6.30
C ASP A 56 15.32 -2.29 -7.17
N ALA A 57 14.12 -2.49 -6.61
CA ALA A 57 12.95 -3.06 -7.28
C ALA A 57 13.12 -4.48 -7.82
N HIS A 58 13.88 -5.32 -7.13
CA HIS A 58 13.94 -6.76 -7.40
C HIS A 58 13.06 -7.55 -6.43
N LEU A 59 12.55 -8.68 -6.88
CA LEU A 59 11.95 -9.72 -6.05
C LEU A 59 12.85 -10.95 -6.09
N ILE A 60 13.25 -11.44 -4.91
CA ILE A 60 14.23 -12.52 -4.76
C ILE A 60 13.59 -13.66 -3.99
N ALA A 61 13.83 -14.89 -4.45
CA ALA A 61 13.53 -16.11 -3.72
C ALA A 61 14.80 -16.76 -3.20
N LEU A 62 14.77 -17.15 -1.93
CA LEU A 62 15.87 -17.83 -1.26
C LEU A 62 15.42 -19.20 -0.74
N ASP A 63 16.33 -20.17 -0.79
CA ASP A 63 16.17 -21.44 -0.09
C ASP A 63 16.23 -21.18 1.43
N ALA A 64 15.16 -21.44 2.15
CA ALA A 64 15.04 -21.10 3.56
C ALA A 64 16.07 -21.83 4.45
N PRO A 65 16.39 -23.12 4.24
CA PRO A 65 17.44 -23.81 5.00
C PRO A 65 18.84 -23.23 4.84
N SER A 66 19.21 -22.79 3.63
CA SER A 66 20.60 -22.42 3.32
C SER A 66 20.85 -20.94 3.03
N GLY A 67 19.80 -20.16 2.78
CA GLY A 67 19.91 -18.75 2.35
C GLY A 67 20.35 -18.57 0.90
N ARG A 68 20.47 -19.65 0.13
CA ARG A 68 20.95 -19.63 -1.25
C ARG A 68 19.86 -19.06 -2.18
N PRO A 69 20.19 -18.11 -3.09
CA PRO A 69 19.21 -17.59 -4.04
C PRO A 69 18.75 -18.68 -5.01
N LEU A 70 17.42 -18.77 -5.19
CA LEU A 70 16.77 -19.68 -6.14
C LEU A 70 16.47 -18.97 -7.47
N TRP A 71 15.96 -17.74 -7.37
CA TRP A 71 15.75 -16.85 -8.50
C TRP A 71 15.73 -15.38 -8.03
N ASN A 72 15.98 -14.48 -8.98
CA ASN A 72 15.97 -13.04 -8.79
C ASN A 72 15.39 -12.40 -10.05
N VAL A 73 14.35 -11.58 -9.92
CA VAL A 73 13.67 -10.92 -11.03
C VAL A 73 13.57 -9.42 -10.80
N GLU A 74 13.85 -8.64 -11.83
CA GLU A 74 13.60 -7.21 -11.83
C GLU A 74 12.08 -6.98 -12.00
N VAL A 75 11.46 -6.31 -11.03
CA VAL A 75 10.02 -6.00 -11.01
C VAL A 75 9.75 -4.73 -11.79
N ALA A 76 10.63 -3.74 -11.63
CA ALA A 76 10.57 -2.46 -12.31
C ALA A 76 11.96 -1.81 -12.37
N ASP A 77 12.13 -0.82 -13.24
CA ASP A 77 13.38 -0.08 -13.35
C ASP A 77 13.53 0.92 -12.18
N HIS A 78 14.41 0.61 -11.23
CA HIS A 78 14.70 1.47 -10.08
C HIS A 78 15.21 2.87 -10.46
N ARG A 79 15.80 3.04 -11.66
CA ARG A 79 16.27 4.35 -12.15
C ARG A 79 15.12 5.32 -12.43
N LEU A 80 13.90 4.79 -12.56
CA LEU A 80 12.67 5.57 -12.67
C LEU A 80 12.00 5.86 -11.30
N GLY A 81 12.65 5.49 -10.19
CA GLY A 81 12.15 5.73 -8.84
C GLY A 81 11.38 4.56 -8.24
N TYR A 82 11.28 3.41 -8.91
CA TYR A 82 10.61 2.23 -8.34
C TYR A 82 11.48 1.54 -7.29
N ALA A 83 10.82 1.11 -6.21
CA ALA A 83 11.41 0.29 -5.16
C ALA A 83 10.39 -0.73 -4.63
N LEU A 84 10.86 -1.75 -3.89
CA LEU A 84 10.02 -2.65 -3.11
C LEU A 84 10.42 -2.55 -1.63
N THR A 85 9.52 -2.06 -0.81
CA THR A 85 9.78 -1.84 0.63
C THR A 85 8.83 -2.63 1.53
N LEU A 86 7.79 -3.24 0.96
CA LEU A 86 6.81 -4.08 1.66
C LEU A 86 7.36 -5.49 1.90
N ALA A 87 6.80 -6.21 2.86
CA ALA A 87 6.91 -7.67 2.89
C ALA A 87 6.00 -8.24 1.79
N PRO A 88 6.47 -9.17 0.94
CA PRO A 88 5.62 -9.80 -0.06
C PRO A 88 4.45 -10.56 0.57
N LEU A 89 3.33 -10.68 -0.14
CA LEU A 89 2.19 -11.49 0.25
C LEU A 89 2.18 -12.78 -0.56
N VAL A 90 2.25 -13.93 0.12
CA VAL A 90 2.08 -15.23 -0.54
C VAL A 90 0.63 -15.62 -0.58
N VAL A 91 0.12 -15.95 -1.77
CA VAL A 91 -1.25 -16.42 -1.99
C VAL A 91 -1.21 -17.63 -2.92
N GLN A 92 -1.55 -18.80 -2.39
CA GLN A 92 -1.49 -20.05 -3.14
C GLN A 92 -0.09 -20.30 -3.72
N ASP A 93 0.04 -20.34 -5.04
CA ASP A 93 1.29 -20.54 -5.79
C ASP A 93 1.97 -19.23 -6.23
N LYS A 94 1.50 -18.09 -5.73
CA LYS A 94 1.96 -16.75 -6.15
C LYS A 94 2.58 -15.99 -4.99
N VAL A 95 3.54 -15.17 -5.33
CA VAL A 95 4.07 -14.11 -4.48
C VAL A 95 3.69 -12.75 -5.07
N ILE A 96 3.03 -11.90 -4.27
CA ILE A 96 2.46 -10.64 -4.70
C ILE A 96 3.19 -9.49 -4.04
N VAL A 97 3.53 -8.48 -4.82
CA VAL A 97 4.23 -7.26 -4.37
C VAL A 97 3.56 -6.03 -4.92
N GLY A 98 3.67 -4.93 -4.19
CA GLY A 98 3.36 -3.59 -4.66
C GLY A 98 4.63 -2.77 -4.81
N THR A 99 4.56 -1.61 -5.46
CA THR A 99 5.69 -0.72 -5.67
C THR A 99 5.67 0.48 -4.74
N ALA A 100 6.83 0.86 -4.21
CA ALA A 100 7.12 2.15 -3.58
C ALA A 100 7.70 3.12 -4.61
N GLY A 101 7.76 4.41 -4.29
CA GLY A 101 8.38 5.45 -5.13
C GLY A 101 7.38 6.46 -5.69
N GLY A 102 6.21 6.65 -5.04
CA GLY A 102 5.21 7.64 -5.44
C GLY A 102 5.78 9.04 -5.63
N GLU A 103 6.70 9.43 -4.76
CA GLU A 103 7.39 10.73 -4.72
C GLU A 103 8.29 10.98 -5.95
N PHE A 104 8.71 9.92 -6.63
CA PHE A 104 9.58 10.00 -7.82
C PHE A 104 8.80 10.01 -9.15
N GLY A 105 7.46 10.13 -9.08
CA GLY A 105 6.62 10.21 -10.27
C GLY A 105 6.48 8.88 -11.01
N ILE A 106 6.39 7.78 -10.29
CA ILE A 106 6.07 6.47 -10.85
C ILE A 106 4.59 6.34 -11.18
N ARG A 107 4.23 5.35 -11.98
CA ARG A 107 2.88 4.83 -12.08
C ARG A 107 2.80 3.57 -11.23
N GLY A 108 2.23 3.65 -10.03
CA GLY A 108 2.15 2.56 -9.09
C GLY A 108 1.46 1.31 -9.65
N PHE A 109 1.83 0.14 -9.13
CA PHE A 109 1.19 -1.12 -9.49
C PHE A 109 1.36 -2.19 -8.42
N ILE A 110 0.51 -3.21 -8.51
CA ILE A 110 0.58 -4.47 -7.79
C ILE A 110 0.86 -5.58 -8.81
N ALA A 111 1.77 -6.48 -8.52
CA ALA A 111 2.10 -7.58 -9.43
C ALA A 111 2.27 -8.90 -8.69
N ALA A 112 1.79 -9.98 -9.30
CA ALA A 112 1.97 -11.34 -8.81
C ALA A 112 2.95 -12.11 -9.69
N TYR A 113 3.78 -12.91 -9.05
CA TYR A 113 4.78 -13.75 -9.68
C TYR A 113 4.54 -15.20 -9.25
N ASP A 114 4.76 -16.14 -10.16
CA ASP A 114 4.81 -17.57 -9.84
C ASP A 114 5.91 -17.81 -8.81
N ALA A 115 5.55 -18.35 -7.65
CA ALA A 115 6.47 -18.50 -6.51
C ALA A 115 7.66 -19.41 -6.80
N ARG A 116 7.50 -20.38 -7.70
CA ARG A 116 8.55 -21.35 -8.05
C ARG A 116 9.54 -20.81 -9.08
N THR A 117 9.08 -19.98 -10.02
CA THR A 117 9.89 -19.57 -11.19
C THR A 117 10.22 -18.08 -11.24
N GLY A 118 9.55 -17.25 -10.46
CA GLY A 118 9.66 -15.79 -10.56
C GLY A 118 9.01 -15.18 -11.81
N ARG A 119 8.27 -15.98 -12.61
CA ARG A 119 7.61 -15.47 -13.82
C ARG A 119 6.39 -14.62 -13.45
N LEU A 120 6.26 -13.44 -14.08
CA LEU A 120 5.10 -12.58 -13.91
C LEU A 120 3.82 -13.33 -14.30
N ALA A 121 2.85 -13.37 -13.37
CA ALA A 121 1.52 -13.94 -13.57
C ALA A 121 0.51 -12.88 -14.01
N TRP A 122 0.45 -11.76 -13.29
CA TRP A 122 -0.41 -10.63 -13.60
C TRP A 122 0.13 -9.32 -13.00
N ARG A 123 -0.35 -8.18 -13.52
CA ARG A 123 -0.09 -6.85 -13.00
C ARG A 123 -1.36 -6.02 -13.04
N PHE A 124 -1.62 -5.27 -11.97
CA PHE A 124 -2.68 -4.27 -11.85
C PHE A 124 -2.06 -2.90 -11.57
N HIS A 125 -2.32 -1.90 -12.41
CA HIS A 125 -1.88 -0.54 -12.18
C HIS A 125 -2.82 0.17 -11.21
N THR A 126 -2.27 0.76 -10.15
CA THR A 126 -3.02 1.52 -9.14
C THR A 126 -3.34 2.94 -9.59
N VAL A 127 -2.79 3.37 -10.71
CA VAL A 127 -3.15 4.59 -11.43
C VAL A 127 -3.85 4.21 -12.72
N ALA A 128 -5.12 4.59 -12.87
CA ALA A 128 -5.90 4.28 -14.06
C ALA A 128 -5.35 5.01 -15.30
N GLY A 129 -4.97 4.26 -16.32
CA GLY A 129 -4.47 4.80 -17.59
C GLY A 129 -5.50 4.69 -18.72
N PRO A 130 -5.16 5.08 -19.95
CA PRO A 130 -6.06 5.01 -21.10
C PRO A 130 -6.64 3.62 -21.30
N GLY A 131 -7.98 3.53 -21.34
CA GLY A 131 -8.72 2.27 -21.45
C GLY A 131 -9.03 1.59 -20.13
N ASP A 132 -8.43 1.99 -19.01
CA ASP A 132 -8.78 1.52 -17.68
C ASP A 132 -10.01 2.26 -17.15
N PRO A 133 -10.95 1.61 -16.45
CA PRO A 133 -11.99 2.30 -15.69
C PRO A 133 -11.38 3.28 -14.69
N GLY A 134 -11.91 4.49 -14.61
CA GLY A 134 -11.38 5.53 -13.72
C GLY A 134 -10.31 6.42 -14.34
N HIS A 135 -9.90 6.20 -15.59
CA HIS A 135 -8.94 7.07 -16.28
C HIS A 135 -9.43 8.52 -16.38
N GLU A 136 -10.71 8.73 -16.54
CA GLU A 136 -11.36 10.05 -16.56
C GLU A 136 -11.18 10.86 -15.28
N SER A 137 -10.76 10.23 -14.19
CA SER A 137 -10.42 10.88 -12.92
C SER A 137 -9.04 11.55 -12.90
N TRP A 138 -8.29 11.48 -14.02
CA TRP A 138 -6.97 12.09 -14.20
C TRP A 138 -6.99 13.13 -15.30
N ALA A 139 -6.50 14.33 -15.02
CA ALA A 139 -6.41 15.38 -16.03
C ALA A 139 -5.24 15.16 -16.99
N GLY A 140 -5.53 15.12 -18.29
CA GLY A 140 -4.51 15.00 -19.34
C GLY A 140 -3.58 13.80 -19.13
N ASP A 141 -2.28 14.06 -19.10
CA ASP A 141 -1.23 13.04 -18.98
C ASP A 141 -0.75 12.81 -17.53
N SER A 142 -1.40 13.43 -16.52
CA SER A 142 -0.97 13.32 -15.11
C SER A 142 -0.93 11.89 -14.58
N TRP A 143 -1.74 10.98 -15.13
CA TRP A 143 -1.75 9.57 -14.80
C TRP A 143 -0.39 8.87 -15.04
N LYS A 144 0.47 9.39 -15.93
CA LYS A 144 1.79 8.80 -16.24
C LYS A 144 2.72 8.81 -15.04
N GLN A 145 2.54 9.79 -14.15
CA GLN A 145 3.34 10.02 -12.95
C GLN A 145 2.44 10.11 -11.71
N GLY A 146 1.34 9.36 -11.75
CA GLY A 146 0.25 9.49 -10.79
C GLY A 146 0.52 8.92 -9.40
N GLY A 147 1.70 8.40 -9.09
CA GLY A 147 2.04 7.87 -7.77
C GLY A 147 1.23 6.64 -7.42
N ALA A 148 0.30 6.76 -6.45
CA ALA A 148 -0.56 5.71 -5.93
C ALA A 148 0.21 4.42 -5.60
N SER A 149 1.34 4.58 -4.93
CA SER A 149 2.26 3.51 -4.57
C SER A 149 1.65 2.53 -3.56
N VAL A 150 2.14 1.28 -3.52
CA VAL A 150 1.68 0.23 -2.60
C VAL A 150 2.89 -0.27 -1.83
N TRP A 151 3.22 0.41 -0.76
CA TRP A 151 4.45 0.19 0.01
C TRP A 151 4.23 -0.56 1.33
N VAL A 152 2.99 -0.97 1.62
CA VAL A 152 2.61 -1.84 2.74
C VAL A 152 1.89 -3.08 2.23
N THR A 153 2.10 -4.21 2.91
CA THR A 153 1.54 -5.52 2.56
C THR A 153 0.01 -5.52 2.67
N GLY A 154 -0.65 -6.13 1.68
CA GLY A 154 -2.10 -6.32 1.68
C GLY A 154 -2.57 -7.51 2.54
N SER A 155 -3.86 -7.79 2.48
CA SER A 155 -4.50 -8.94 3.13
C SER A 155 -5.18 -9.86 2.11
N TYR A 156 -5.35 -11.14 2.46
CA TYR A 156 -5.99 -12.14 1.59
C TYR A 156 -7.18 -12.80 2.29
N ASP A 157 -8.30 -12.90 1.59
CA ASP A 157 -9.48 -13.67 2.00
C ASP A 157 -9.55 -14.94 1.14
N PRO A 158 -9.27 -16.14 1.69
CA PRO A 158 -9.32 -17.38 0.94
C PRO A 158 -10.74 -17.80 0.52
N ASP A 159 -11.77 -17.43 1.28
CA ASP A 159 -13.16 -17.78 0.97
C ASP A 159 -13.66 -17.02 -0.27
N LEU A 160 -13.26 -15.76 -0.41
CA LEU A 160 -13.63 -14.92 -1.54
C LEU A 160 -12.61 -14.96 -2.69
N ASN A 161 -11.43 -15.54 -2.44
CA ASN A 161 -10.26 -15.50 -3.32
C ASN A 161 -9.89 -14.06 -3.72
N LEU A 162 -9.96 -13.13 -2.77
CA LEU A 162 -9.65 -11.71 -2.97
C LEU A 162 -8.44 -11.28 -2.16
N THR A 163 -7.58 -10.50 -2.78
CA THR A 163 -6.53 -9.73 -2.09
C THR A 163 -6.95 -8.28 -2.00
N TYR A 164 -6.66 -7.64 -0.85
CA TYR A 164 -7.00 -6.25 -0.56
C TYR A 164 -5.72 -5.45 -0.35
N TRP A 165 -5.59 -4.34 -1.05
CA TRP A 165 -4.39 -3.52 -1.03
C TRP A 165 -4.73 -2.06 -0.83
N GLY A 166 -4.08 -1.44 0.14
CA GLY A 166 -4.12 0.00 0.28
C GLY A 166 -3.18 0.68 -0.71
N THR A 167 -3.59 1.80 -1.27
CA THR A 167 -2.81 2.59 -2.20
C THR A 167 -2.45 3.94 -1.60
N GLY A 168 -1.28 4.42 -1.92
CA GLY A 168 -0.76 5.70 -1.48
C GLY A 168 -1.37 6.89 -2.19
N ASN A 169 -0.90 8.07 -1.83
CA ASN A 169 -1.28 9.35 -2.36
C ASN A 169 -1.02 9.49 -3.87
N PRO A 170 -1.73 10.40 -4.57
CA PRO A 170 -1.44 10.70 -5.97
C PRO A 170 -0.22 11.62 -6.10
N GLY A 171 0.59 11.40 -7.13
CA GLY A 171 1.72 12.26 -7.48
C GLY A 171 1.36 13.39 -8.46
N PRO A 172 2.00 14.56 -8.41
CA PRO A 172 2.88 15.04 -7.36
C PRO A 172 2.11 15.39 -6.07
N ASP A 173 2.68 15.08 -4.92
CA ASP A 173 2.00 15.04 -3.63
C ASP A 173 1.24 16.34 -3.28
N TRP A 174 1.95 17.45 -3.19
CA TRP A 174 1.41 18.76 -2.79
C TRP A 174 1.14 19.72 -3.96
N HIS A 175 1.01 19.19 -5.19
CA HIS A 175 0.67 19.99 -6.36
C HIS A 175 -0.57 19.44 -7.07
N PRO A 176 -1.75 19.54 -6.44
CA PRO A 176 -2.99 18.92 -6.92
C PRO A 176 -3.50 19.54 -8.23
N ASP A 177 -3.18 20.81 -8.52
CA ASP A 177 -3.67 21.56 -9.68
C ASP A 177 -3.33 20.89 -11.02
N VAL A 178 -2.20 20.15 -11.09
CA VAL A 178 -1.75 19.49 -12.32
C VAL A 178 -2.44 18.14 -12.55
N ARG A 179 -3.15 17.63 -11.54
CA ARG A 179 -3.81 16.31 -11.55
C ARG A 179 -5.28 16.38 -11.15
N ARG A 180 -6.02 17.33 -11.69
CA ARG A 180 -7.44 17.53 -11.39
C ARG A 180 -8.23 16.23 -11.56
N GLY A 181 -9.29 16.07 -10.75
CA GLY A 181 -10.12 14.89 -10.65
C GLY A 181 -9.82 14.06 -9.41
N ASP A 182 -10.54 12.97 -9.22
CA ASP A 182 -10.44 12.14 -8.02
C ASP A 182 -9.16 11.30 -7.94
N ASN A 183 -8.43 11.12 -9.05
CA ASN A 183 -7.16 10.41 -9.17
C ASN A 183 -7.24 8.91 -8.79
N LEU A 184 -8.16 8.17 -9.42
CA LEU A 184 -8.32 6.73 -9.15
C LEU A 184 -7.08 5.93 -9.63
N TYR A 185 -6.58 4.99 -8.82
CA TYR A 185 -7.07 4.51 -7.53
C TYR A 185 -6.13 4.91 -6.39
N SER A 186 -5.68 6.17 -6.31
CA SER A 186 -4.92 6.66 -5.16
C SER A 186 -5.80 6.69 -3.91
N ASP A 187 -5.19 6.67 -2.73
CA ASP A 187 -5.86 6.74 -1.43
C ASP A 187 -7.06 5.82 -1.29
N SER A 188 -6.91 4.61 -1.79
CA SER A 188 -8.00 3.64 -1.91
C SER A 188 -7.63 2.31 -1.28
N VAL A 189 -8.64 1.50 -1.01
CA VAL A 189 -8.48 0.06 -1.01
C VAL A 189 -8.96 -0.50 -2.35
N VAL A 190 -8.14 -1.36 -2.96
CA VAL A 190 -8.51 -2.12 -4.15
C VAL A 190 -8.63 -3.60 -3.81
N ALA A 191 -9.73 -4.23 -4.20
CA ALA A 191 -9.95 -5.67 -4.07
C ALA A 191 -9.69 -6.35 -5.41
N LEU A 192 -8.67 -7.20 -5.45
CA LEU A 192 -8.24 -7.90 -6.66
C LEU A 192 -8.49 -9.40 -6.56
N ASP A 193 -8.98 -10.00 -7.62
CA ASP A 193 -9.00 -11.45 -7.78
C ASP A 193 -7.57 -12.00 -7.69
N ALA A 194 -7.30 -12.88 -6.73
CA ALA A 194 -5.95 -13.35 -6.42
C ALA A 194 -5.30 -14.13 -7.59
N GLY A 195 -6.13 -14.81 -8.39
CA GLY A 195 -5.65 -15.60 -9.52
C GLY A 195 -5.28 -14.77 -10.75
N THR A 196 -6.00 -13.67 -11.00
CA THR A 196 -5.96 -12.92 -12.26
C THR A 196 -5.55 -11.46 -12.14
N GLY A 197 -5.53 -10.91 -10.92
CA GLY A 197 -5.28 -9.48 -10.69
C GLY A 197 -6.40 -8.54 -11.14
N LYS A 198 -7.55 -9.09 -11.56
CA LYS A 198 -8.69 -8.26 -12.00
C LYS A 198 -9.33 -7.56 -10.81
N LEU A 199 -9.54 -6.25 -10.96
CA LEU A 199 -10.26 -5.44 -9.99
C LEU A 199 -11.72 -5.94 -9.87
N LYS A 200 -12.14 -6.20 -8.62
CA LYS A 200 -13.53 -6.56 -8.29
C LYS A 200 -14.30 -5.35 -7.79
N TRP A 201 -13.68 -4.58 -6.89
CA TRP A 201 -14.20 -3.33 -6.38
C TRP A 201 -13.06 -2.47 -5.80
N HIS A 202 -13.35 -1.20 -5.60
CA HIS A 202 -12.49 -0.28 -4.86
C HIS A 202 -13.34 0.63 -3.97
N PHE A 203 -12.69 1.20 -2.96
CA PHE A 203 -13.25 2.28 -2.15
C PHE A 203 -12.16 3.34 -1.93
N GLN A 204 -12.44 4.57 -2.34
CA GLN A 204 -11.48 5.67 -2.21
C GLN A 204 -11.75 6.47 -0.93
N PHE A 205 -10.76 6.51 -0.04
CA PHE A 205 -10.88 7.17 1.26
C PHE A 205 -10.68 8.68 1.17
N THR A 206 -9.75 9.14 0.32
CA THR A 206 -9.42 10.55 0.15
C THR A 206 -9.33 10.91 -1.33
N PRO A 207 -10.47 11.19 -2.00
CA PRO A 207 -10.46 11.63 -3.40
C PRO A 207 -9.70 12.95 -3.54
N HIS A 208 -8.85 13.05 -4.56
CA HIS A 208 -8.02 14.24 -4.81
C HIS A 208 -7.23 14.65 -3.56
N ASP A 209 -6.45 13.72 -3.01
CA ASP A 209 -5.65 13.99 -1.82
C ASP A 209 -4.63 15.10 -2.09
N GLU A 210 -4.59 16.08 -1.19
CA GLU A 210 -3.71 17.25 -1.22
C GLU A 210 -2.77 17.28 -0.01
N TRP A 211 -2.85 16.27 0.89
CA TRP A 211 -2.21 16.25 2.20
C TRP A 211 -1.24 15.09 2.41
N ASP A 212 -1.07 14.20 1.43
CA ASP A 212 -0.27 12.99 1.58
C ASP A 212 -0.84 12.05 2.67
N TYR A 213 -2.15 11.77 2.60
CA TYR A 213 -2.79 10.93 3.61
C TYR A 213 -2.54 9.43 3.44
N ASP A 214 -2.11 8.96 2.29
CA ASP A 214 -1.77 7.54 2.06
C ASP A 214 -2.76 6.53 2.67
N ALA A 215 -3.54 5.85 1.89
CA ALA A 215 -4.43 4.80 2.39
C ALA A 215 -3.76 3.41 2.33
N VAL A 216 -2.57 3.27 2.88
CA VAL A 216 -1.77 2.03 2.80
C VAL A 216 -1.83 1.16 4.06
N GLN A 217 -2.71 1.47 5.02
CA GLN A 217 -2.87 0.69 6.24
C GLN A 217 -3.27 -0.76 5.90
N ILE A 218 -2.79 -1.72 6.69
CA ILE A 218 -3.10 -3.14 6.47
C ILE A 218 -4.60 -3.38 6.71
N PRO A 219 -5.34 -3.92 5.71
CA PRO A 219 -6.75 -4.25 5.87
C PRO A 219 -6.96 -5.30 6.98
N VAL A 220 -7.75 -4.98 7.99
CA VAL A 220 -8.14 -5.95 9.03
C VAL A 220 -9.44 -6.62 8.60
N LEU A 221 -9.39 -7.93 8.35
CA LEU A 221 -10.53 -8.71 7.90
C LEU A 221 -11.18 -9.41 9.10
N ALA A 222 -12.51 -9.28 9.24
CA ALA A 222 -13.25 -9.88 10.34
C ALA A 222 -14.62 -10.42 9.86
N ASP A 223 -14.99 -11.61 10.35
CA ASP A 223 -16.32 -12.16 10.18
C ASP A 223 -17.10 -11.92 11.48
N LEU A 224 -18.02 -10.96 11.44
CA LEU A 224 -18.74 -10.48 12.59
C LEU A 224 -20.23 -10.33 12.30
N GLU A 225 -21.05 -10.34 13.36
CA GLU A 225 -22.42 -9.91 13.26
C GLU A 225 -22.50 -8.39 13.10
N TRP A 226 -23.18 -7.92 12.06
CA TRP A 226 -23.41 -6.52 11.78
C TRP A 226 -24.90 -6.25 11.65
N LYS A 227 -25.46 -5.48 12.60
CA LYS A 227 -26.91 -5.17 12.63
C LYS A 227 -27.79 -6.43 12.53
N GLY A 228 -27.46 -7.47 13.32
CA GLY A 228 -28.22 -8.71 13.39
C GLY A 228 -27.99 -9.69 12.23
N ARG A 229 -26.96 -9.51 11.41
CA ARG A 229 -26.63 -10.40 10.27
C ARG A 229 -25.13 -10.69 10.22
N PRO A 230 -24.70 -11.93 9.95
CA PRO A 230 -23.30 -12.23 9.67
C PRO A 230 -22.83 -11.44 8.45
N ARG A 231 -21.67 -10.77 8.58
CA ARG A 231 -21.03 -10.00 7.50
C ARG A 231 -19.52 -10.25 7.48
N LYS A 232 -18.97 -10.25 6.28
CA LYS A 232 -17.53 -10.22 6.04
C LYS A 232 -17.08 -8.76 6.02
N LEU A 233 -16.47 -8.32 7.12
CA LEU A 233 -16.11 -6.92 7.32
C LEU A 233 -14.64 -6.66 7.00
N MET A 234 -14.35 -5.44 6.55
CA MET A 234 -13.04 -4.83 6.51
C MET A 234 -13.04 -3.63 7.46
N LEU A 235 -12.11 -3.63 8.40
CA LEU A 235 -11.93 -2.58 9.39
C LEU A 235 -10.68 -1.77 9.01
N TRP A 236 -10.81 -0.43 8.93
CA TRP A 236 -9.77 0.42 8.41
C TRP A 236 -9.63 1.72 9.18
N ALA A 237 -8.55 1.87 9.95
CA ALA A 237 -8.17 3.15 10.53
C ALA A 237 -7.27 3.90 9.55
N ASN A 238 -7.80 4.97 8.91
CA ASN A 238 -7.11 5.66 7.84
C ASN A 238 -6.36 6.90 8.34
N ARG A 239 -5.21 7.22 7.73
CA ARG A 239 -4.42 8.43 8.04
C ARG A 239 -5.20 9.73 7.84
N ASN A 240 -6.26 9.72 7.03
CA ASN A 240 -7.15 10.86 6.88
C ASN A 240 -7.97 11.17 8.15
N GLY A 241 -7.81 10.36 9.21
CA GLY A 241 -8.41 10.58 10.52
C GLY A 241 -9.80 9.96 10.70
N PHE A 242 -10.28 9.18 9.73
CA PHE A 242 -11.54 8.45 9.83
C PHE A 242 -11.29 6.94 9.95
N TYR A 243 -12.10 6.32 10.78
CA TYR A 243 -12.25 4.86 10.86
C TYR A 243 -13.40 4.42 9.97
N TYR A 244 -13.14 3.46 9.09
CA TYR A 244 -14.12 2.93 8.15
C TYR A 244 -14.43 1.47 8.42
N VAL A 245 -15.68 1.08 8.19
CA VAL A 245 -16.12 -0.30 8.11
C VAL A 245 -16.75 -0.52 6.75
N LEU A 246 -16.18 -1.45 5.99
CA LEU A 246 -16.66 -1.83 4.66
C LEU A 246 -17.12 -3.30 4.68
N ASP A 247 -18.08 -3.65 3.82
CA ASP A 247 -18.31 -5.05 3.44
C ASP A 247 -17.18 -5.49 2.49
N ARG A 248 -16.33 -6.44 2.92
CA ARG A 248 -15.16 -6.80 2.12
C ARG A 248 -15.46 -7.63 0.87
N ALA A 249 -16.67 -8.18 0.76
CA ALA A 249 -17.09 -8.89 -0.44
C ALA A 249 -17.46 -7.94 -1.58
N THR A 250 -18.00 -6.76 -1.25
CA THR A 250 -18.62 -5.85 -2.23
C THR A 250 -17.99 -4.45 -2.28
N GLY A 251 -17.27 -4.05 -1.22
CA GLY A 251 -16.79 -2.67 -1.03
C GLY A 251 -17.85 -1.71 -0.49
N GLU A 252 -19.05 -2.22 -0.10
CA GLU A 252 -20.13 -1.39 0.46
C GLU A 252 -19.66 -0.65 1.72
N PHE A 253 -19.84 0.68 1.74
CA PHE A 253 -19.60 1.50 2.91
C PHE A 253 -20.68 1.24 3.99
N LEU A 254 -20.27 0.83 5.18
CA LEU A 254 -21.17 0.49 6.27
C LEU A 254 -21.15 1.49 7.42
N LEU A 255 -19.98 2.04 7.70
CA LEU A 255 -19.75 3.01 8.76
C LEU A 255 -18.47 3.79 8.50
N GLY A 256 -18.49 5.08 8.84
CA GLY A 256 -17.31 5.92 8.97
C GLY A 256 -17.45 6.86 10.16
N LYS A 257 -16.40 6.96 10.97
CA LYS A 257 -16.34 7.91 12.12
C LYS A 257 -14.94 8.49 12.25
N SER A 258 -14.87 9.77 12.53
CA SER A 258 -13.58 10.36 12.90
C SER A 258 -13.16 9.83 14.27
N PHE A 259 -11.89 9.47 14.43
CA PHE A 259 -11.29 9.08 15.70
C PHE A 259 -10.32 10.14 16.25
N VAL A 260 -10.10 11.20 15.45
CA VAL A 260 -9.36 12.41 15.84
C VAL A 260 -10.15 13.64 15.41
N LYS A 261 -9.85 14.80 15.98
CA LYS A 261 -10.47 16.05 15.56
C LYS A 261 -10.11 16.37 14.11
N GLN A 262 -11.12 16.56 13.26
CA GLN A 262 -10.93 16.89 11.86
C GLN A 262 -10.88 18.41 11.66
N THR A 263 -9.96 18.87 10.82
CA THR A 263 -9.87 20.27 10.38
C THR A 263 -10.08 20.42 8.88
N TRP A 264 -9.74 19.39 8.11
CA TRP A 264 -9.80 19.36 6.64
C TRP A 264 -11.15 18.90 6.09
N ALA A 265 -11.90 18.10 6.86
CA ALA A 265 -13.21 17.59 6.48
C ALA A 265 -14.25 17.81 7.57
N ALA A 266 -15.45 18.22 7.19
CA ALA A 266 -16.59 18.40 8.08
C ALA A 266 -17.23 17.07 8.51
N GLY A 267 -16.90 15.96 7.84
CA GLY A 267 -17.42 14.62 8.05
C GLY A 267 -17.39 13.80 6.79
N LEU A 268 -18.14 12.70 6.78
CA LEU A 268 -18.33 11.84 5.63
C LEU A 268 -19.77 11.94 5.13
N ASP A 269 -19.97 11.85 3.82
CA ASP A 269 -21.29 11.74 3.22
C ASP A 269 -21.88 10.31 3.38
N GLU A 270 -23.08 10.08 2.83
CA GLU A 270 -23.76 8.79 2.90
C GLU A 270 -23.01 7.64 2.22
N LYS A 271 -22.06 7.95 1.33
CA LYS A 271 -21.20 6.99 0.64
C LYS A 271 -19.82 6.85 1.27
N GLY A 272 -19.57 7.57 2.38
CA GLY A 272 -18.28 7.57 3.08
C GLY A 272 -17.22 8.47 2.44
N ARG A 273 -17.60 9.34 1.50
CA ARG A 273 -16.71 10.32 0.91
C ARG A 273 -16.52 11.51 1.87
N PRO A 274 -15.28 11.96 2.13
CA PRO A 274 -15.05 13.15 2.97
C PRO A 274 -15.63 14.42 2.34
N VAL A 275 -16.33 15.20 3.17
CA VAL A 275 -16.84 16.51 2.81
C VAL A 275 -15.77 17.54 3.20
N LYS A 276 -14.96 17.97 2.22
CA LYS A 276 -13.84 18.90 2.45
C LYS A 276 -14.32 20.24 3.00
N VAL A 277 -13.60 20.78 3.99
CA VAL A 277 -13.81 22.15 4.47
C VAL A 277 -13.13 23.12 3.49
N PRO A 278 -13.85 24.12 2.94
CA PRO A 278 -13.25 25.06 2.01
C PRO A 278 -12.02 25.78 2.61
N ASN A 279 -11.00 26.01 1.78
CA ASN A 279 -9.77 26.73 2.13
C ASN A 279 -8.90 26.09 3.22
N MET A 280 -9.07 24.80 3.48
CA MET A 280 -8.26 24.02 4.44
C MET A 280 -7.25 23.11 3.74
N GLY A 281 -7.09 23.22 2.44
CA GLY A 281 -6.04 22.53 1.65
C GLY A 281 -4.69 23.23 1.75
N PRO A 282 -3.60 22.58 1.31
CA PRO A 282 -2.29 23.22 1.15
C PRO A 282 -2.38 24.42 0.21
N SER A 283 -1.67 25.49 0.54
CA SER A 283 -1.57 26.69 -0.31
C SER A 283 -0.10 27.07 -0.53
N ARG A 284 0.16 27.95 -1.51
CA ARG A 284 1.53 28.46 -1.75
C ARG A 284 2.05 29.30 -0.58
N GLU A 285 1.15 29.90 0.18
CA GLU A 285 1.45 30.70 1.38
C GLU A 285 1.66 29.83 2.63
N GLY A 286 1.46 28.51 2.49
CA GLY A 286 1.50 27.56 3.59
C GLY A 286 0.12 27.32 4.22
N THR A 287 -0.01 26.23 4.95
CA THR A 287 -1.23 25.90 5.70
C THR A 287 -1.13 26.48 7.09
N LEU A 288 -2.16 27.22 7.51
CA LEU A 288 -2.26 27.70 8.89
C LEU A 288 -2.44 26.51 9.84
N VAL A 289 -1.44 26.27 10.66
CA VAL A 289 -1.54 25.35 11.79
C VAL A 289 -2.02 26.17 12.99
N PHE A 290 -3.26 25.94 13.39
CA PHE A 290 -3.81 26.66 14.55
C PHE A 290 -3.13 26.20 15.85
N PRO A 291 -2.76 27.12 16.74
CA PRO A 291 -2.35 26.76 18.09
C PRO A 291 -3.41 25.88 18.78
N GLY A 292 -3.00 24.83 19.44
CA GLY A 292 -3.89 23.86 20.11
C GLY A 292 -4.27 22.63 19.27
N VAL A 293 -3.95 22.59 17.97
CA VAL A 293 -4.06 21.34 17.19
C VAL A 293 -2.88 20.40 17.49
N LEU A 294 -1.68 20.96 17.63
CA LEU A 294 -0.48 20.19 18.00
C LEU A 294 -0.46 19.86 19.51
N GLU A 295 -0.94 20.75 20.37
CA GLU A 295 -0.99 20.52 21.82
C GLU A 295 -1.91 19.36 22.22
N ARG A 296 -2.96 19.07 21.44
CA ARG A 296 -3.87 17.93 21.70
C ARG A 296 -3.38 16.58 21.20
N VAL A 297 -2.50 16.57 20.23
CA VAL A 297 -1.88 15.32 19.75
C VAL A 297 -0.93 14.76 20.82
N ASP A 298 -0.24 15.65 21.56
CA ASP A 298 0.66 15.24 22.63
C ASP A 298 -0.09 14.75 23.90
N GLU A 299 -1.26 15.33 24.20
CA GLU A 299 -2.09 14.91 25.35
C GLU A 299 -2.79 13.56 25.12
N ASP A 300 -3.19 13.23 23.90
CA ASP A 300 -3.91 11.99 23.58
C ASP A 300 -2.98 10.80 23.29
N MET A 301 -1.72 11.05 22.92
CA MET A 301 -0.72 9.97 22.72
C MET A 301 -0.05 9.50 24.02
N GLY A 302 -0.33 10.12 25.14
CA GLY A 302 0.19 9.78 26.47
C GLY A 302 -0.76 9.01 27.39
N ARG A 303 -1.90 8.50 26.89
CA ARG A 303 -2.88 7.74 27.71
C ARG A 303 -3.20 6.38 27.12
#